data_b83cd1ea68e2030d75fb6e0e836adae2
#
_entry.id   b83cd1ea68e2030d75fb6e0e836adae2
#
_cell.length_a   1.000
_cell.length_b   1.000
_cell.length_c   1.000
_cell.angle_alpha   90.00
_cell.angle_beta   90.00
_cell.angle_gamma   90.00
#
_symmetry.space_group_name_H-M   'P 1'
#
loop_
_entity.id
_entity.type
_entity.pdbx_description
1 polymer ?
#
loop_
_entity_poly.entity_id
_entity_poly.type
_entity_poly.pdbx_seq_one_letter_code
_entity_poly.pdbx_strand_id
1 'polypeptide(L)'
;MLTTILKKSDAKDTQTDSTTESAEANSLQNPNAPDLLEIPRFITSRPEQLIEHCAYTLSYNPNWHIPNWVAYELTRSETHGNNEREDHFEIDPDVKGTCPDYRDYSNSGYDRGHMAPAGDMKWDPTAMKECFYLSNICPKDHNLNKGDWNDLEMKARHWANKYGNVFIVCGPIMSDHPETIGKHDVAVPDAFFKVFLAEINRQWQAIGFIFENKAGHRDLRTYCKSIDEIESTTGIDFFPKLDDDIENTVETQYNTNAWGL
;
A
#
# COMPACT_ATOMS: atom_id res chain seq x y z
N MET A 1 58.48 60.08 7.74
CA MET A 1 59.52 59.86 6.72
C MET A 1 59.15 58.68 5.92
N LEU A 2 59.10 58.95 4.64
CA LEU A 2 59.19 58.07 3.44
C LEU A 2 58.13 56.95 3.32
N THR A 3 57.17 57.09 2.42
CA THR A 3 57.13 57.13 0.96
C THR A 3 56.80 55.72 0.39
N THR A 4 55.58 55.59 -0.05
CA THR A 4 55.09 55.29 -1.40
C THR A 4 55.68 54.07 -2.10
N ILE A 5 54.85 53.17 -2.60
CA ILE A 5 54.59 53.02 -4.03
C ILE A 5 53.38 52.08 -4.27
N LEU A 6 52.45 52.58 -5.06
CA LEU A 6 51.31 51.88 -5.70
C LEU A 6 51.81 50.89 -6.78
N LYS A 7 51.13 49.75 -6.92
CA LYS A 7 50.88 49.16 -8.25
C LYS A 7 49.51 48.50 -8.27
N LYS A 8 48.69 49.02 -9.17
CA LYS A 8 47.47 48.44 -9.72
C LYS A 8 47.80 47.20 -10.55
N SER A 9 46.98 46.17 -10.51
CA SER A 9 46.68 45.34 -11.68
C SER A 9 45.32 44.66 -11.47
N ASP A 10 44.45 45.05 -12.24
CA ASP A 10 43.33 44.52 -12.98
C ASP A 10 42.56 43.32 -12.47
N ALA A 11 41.24 43.54 -12.42
CA ALA A 11 40.13 42.65 -12.26
C ALA A 11 40.12 41.51 -13.29
N LYS A 12 39.70 40.33 -12.86
CA LYS A 12 38.89 39.43 -13.68
C LYS A 12 37.83 38.80 -12.75
N ASP A 13 36.59 39.17 -13.04
CA ASP A 13 35.40 38.48 -12.63
C ASP A 13 35.46 36.99 -13.09
N THR A 14 35.23 36.10 -12.18
CA THR A 14 34.78 34.78 -12.47
C THR A 14 33.60 34.45 -11.58
N GLN A 15 32.40 34.59 -12.13
CA GLN A 15 31.16 34.00 -11.68
C GLN A 15 31.37 32.48 -11.54
N THR A 16 31.27 31.96 -10.35
CA THR A 16 31.07 30.54 -10.09
C THR A 16 29.59 30.28 -9.96
N ASP A 17 29.05 29.70 -11.00
CA ASP A 17 27.73 29.14 -11.10
C ASP A 17 27.65 27.92 -10.17
N SER A 18 26.81 28.01 -9.13
CA SER A 18 26.53 26.91 -8.24
C SER A 18 25.34 26.12 -8.79
N THR A 19 25.63 25.20 -9.70
CA THR A 19 24.70 24.15 -10.08
C THR A 19 24.58 23.15 -8.93
N THR A 20 23.46 23.17 -8.28
CA THR A 20 22.98 22.09 -7.40
C THR A 20 22.66 20.90 -8.27
N GLU A 21 23.54 19.91 -8.30
CA GLU A 21 23.24 18.57 -8.78
C GLU A 21 22.31 17.90 -7.76
N SER A 22 21.03 17.80 -8.15
CA SER A 22 20.10 16.87 -7.52
C SER A 22 20.55 15.45 -7.88
N ALA A 23 20.90 14.67 -6.89
CA ALA A 23 21.18 13.25 -7.02
C ALA A 23 19.87 12.54 -7.45
N GLU A 24 19.74 12.25 -8.73
CA GLU A 24 18.75 11.30 -9.23
C GLU A 24 19.14 9.90 -8.77
N ALA A 25 18.34 9.35 -7.86
CA ALA A 25 18.42 7.94 -7.51
C ALA A 25 18.03 7.12 -8.75
N ASN A 26 19.00 6.46 -9.34
CA ASN A 26 18.84 5.54 -10.46
C ASN A 26 18.13 4.27 -9.96
N SER A 27 16.80 4.25 -9.96
CA SER A 27 16.03 3.02 -9.84
C SER A 27 16.21 2.23 -11.14
N LEU A 28 16.65 0.98 -11.03
CA LEU A 28 16.69 0.02 -12.14
C LEU A 28 15.25 -0.37 -12.51
N GLN A 29 14.53 0.50 -13.17
CA GLN A 29 13.19 0.25 -13.68
C GLN A 29 13.28 -0.61 -14.95
N ASN A 30 12.45 -1.63 -15.01
CA ASN A 30 12.15 -2.35 -16.23
C ASN A 30 11.49 -1.35 -17.22
N PRO A 31 12.08 -1.03 -18.40
CA PRO A 31 11.57 0.02 -19.27
C PRO A 31 10.21 -0.28 -19.93
N ASN A 32 9.58 -1.40 -19.59
CA ASN A 32 8.27 -1.83 -20.10
C ASN A 32 7.24 -2.10 -18.99
N ALA A 33 7.54 -1.84 -17.72
CA ALA A 33 6.52 -1.88 -16.68
C ALA A 33 5.79 -0.53 -16.67
N PRO A 34 4.46 -0.49 -16.80
CA PRO A 34 3.72 0.74 -16.56
C PRO A 34 3.95 1.14 -15.11
N ASP A 35 4.57 2.30 -14.91
CA ASP A 35 4.96 2.79 -13.59
C ASP A 35 3.74 2.89 -12.66
N LEU A 36 3.80 2.16 -11.52
CA LEU A 36 2.86 2.30 -10.41
C LEU A 36 1.39 2.03 -10.80
N LEU A 37 1.11 0.89 -11.43
CA LEU A 37 -0.27 0.45 -11.74
C LEU A 37 -1.13 0.24 -10.49
N GLU A 38 -0.49 -0.10 -9.37
CA GLU A 38 -1.16 -0.33 -8.11
C GLU A 38 -1.71 0.93 -7.45
N ILE A 39 -1.20 2.13 -7.80
CA ILE A 39 -1.59 3.36 -7.12
C ILE A 39 -2.97 3.83 -7.58
N PRO A 40 -3.99 3.74 -6.70
CA PRO A 40 -5.33 4.18 -7.01
C PRO A 40 -5.47 5.70 -6.85
N ARG A 41 -6.61 6.23 -7.28
CA ARG A 41 -7.01 7.61 -6.99
C ARG A 41 -8.38 7.65 -6.33
N PHE A 42 -8.68 8.73 -5.61
CA PHE A 42 -10.03 8.93 -5.11
C PHE A 42 -10.94 9.57 -6.16
N ILE A 43 -12.13 9.01 -6.34
CA ILE A 43 -13.21 9.62 -7.14
C ILE A 43 -13.72 10.89 -6.42
N THR A 44 -13.77 10.84 -5.09
CA THR A 44 -14.17 11.98 -4.24
C THR A 44 -13.08 12.31 -3.23
N SER A 45 -12.88 13.61 -2.98
CA SER A 45 -11.89 14.08 -1.99
C SER A 45 -12.20 13.53 -0.59
N ARG A 46 -11.17 13.04 0.09
CA ARG A 46 -11.22 12.65 1.51
C ARG A 46 -9.91 13.03 2.21
N PRO A 47 -9.90 13.10 3.58
CA PRO A 47 -8.67 13.35 4.32
C PRO A 47 -7.63 12.26 4.04
N GLU A 48 -6.42 12.68 3.63
CA GLU A 48 -5.33 11.76 3.37
C GLU A 48 -3.95 12.37 3.58
N GLN A 49 -3.00 11.50 3.90
CA GLN A 49 -1.56 11.74 3.77
C GLN A 49 -1.00 10.59 2.95
N LEU A 50 -0.48 10.89 1.77
CA LEU A 50 0.21 9.90 0.95
C LEU A 50 1.60 9.67 1.55
N ILE A 51 1.93 8.42 1.84
CA ILE A 51 3.20 7.99 2.44
C ILE A 51 3.76 6.84 1.60
N GLU A 52 5.02 6.99 1.19
CA GLU A 52 5.74 5.98 0.41
C GLU A 52 6.75 5.28 1.33
N HIS A 53 6.68 3.96 1.41
CA HIS A 53 7.61 3.08 2.10
C HIS A 53 8.40 2.22 1.11
N CYS A 54 9.38 1.48 1.60
CA CYS A 54 10.28 0.65 0.78
C CYS A 54 9.53 -0.31 -0.17
N ALA A 55 8.42 -0.90 0.29
CA ALA A 55 7.70 -1.95 -0.44
C ALA A 55 6.22 -1.66 -0.67
N TYR A 56 5.70 -0.55 -0.23
CA TYR A 56 4.30 -0.18 -0.40
C TYR A 56 4.08 1.32 -0.27
N THR A 57 3.01 1.81 -0.88
CA THR A 57 2.50 3.16 -0.69
C THR A 57 1.15 3.08 0.01
N LEU A 58 0.86 4.04 0.89
CA LEU A 58 -0.43 4.12 1.56
C LEU A 58 -1.00 5.55 1.56
N SER A 59 -2.32 5.64 1.60
CA SER A 59 -3.05 6.86 1.92
C SER A 59 -3.52 6.78 3.37
N TYR A 60 -2.84 7.49 4.27
CA TYR A 60 -3.22 7.53 5.69
C TYR A 60 -4.36 8.51 5.93
N ASN A 61 -5.39 8.09 6.66
CA ASN A 61 -6.50 8.94 7.05
C ASN A 61 -6.27 9.53 8.45
N PRO A 62 -6.02 10.85 8.57
CA PRO A 62 -5.74 11.48 9.87
C PRO A 62 -6.94 11.58 10.80
N ASN A 63 -8.18 11.36 10.31
CA ASN A 63 -9.39 11.38 11.13
C ASN A 63 -9.75 10.00 11.66
N TRP A 64 -9.36 8.93 10.95
CA TRP A 64 -9.62 7.54 11.34
C TRP A 64 -8.43 6.88 12.01
N HIS A 65 -7.23 7.45 11.84
CA HIS A 65 -5.96 6.93 12.32
C HIS A 65 -5.63 5.52 11.79
N ILE A 66 -6.09 5.23 10.58
CA ILE A 66 -5.83 4.01 9.79
C ILE A 66 -5.65 4.39 8.32
N PRO A 67 -5.13 3.50 7.45
CA PRO A 67 -5.03 3.82 6.03
C PRO A 67 -6.41 3.87 5.36
N ASN A 68 -6.59 4.74 4.36
CA ASN A 68 -7.69 4.64 3.39
C ASN A 68 -7.47 3.45 2.45
N TRP A 69 -6.24 3.27 2.03
CA TRP A 69 -5.77 2.16 1.21
C TRP A 69 -4.26 1.97 1.38
N VAL A 70 -3.79 0.76 1.09
CA VAL A 70 -2.38 0.37 0.97
C VAL A 70 -2.21 -0.35 -0.36
N ALA A 71 -1.20 0.04 -1.14
CA ALA A 71 -0.97 -0.44 -2.48
C ALA A 71 0.49 -0.88 -2.66
N TYR A 72 0.69 -2.01 -3.35
CA TYR A 72 2.03 -2.54 -3.66
C TYR A 72 1.98 -3.52 -4.83
N GLU A 73 3.10 -3.63 -5.52
CA GLU A 73 3.37 -4.75 -6.42
C GLU A 73 4.01 -5.90 -5.61
N LEU A 74 3.60 -7.13 -5.84
CA LEU A 74 4.25 -8.33 -5.32
C LEU A 74 4.81 -9.13 -6.49
N THR A 75 6.13 -9.16 -6.62
CA THR A 75 6.82 -9.92 -7.67
C THR A 75 7.12 -11.35 -7.24
N ARG A 76 7.38 -12.23 -8.22
CA ARG A 76 7.84 -13.60 -7.95
C ARG A 76 9.08 -13.65 -7.08
N SER A 77 10.05 -12.76 -7.32
CA SER A 77 11.30 -12.71 -6.55
C SER A 77 11.06 -12.39 -5.08
N GLU A 78 10.13 -11.54 -4.78
CA GLU A 78 9.78 -11.09 -3.43
C GLU A 78 9.10 -12.19 -2.60
N THR A 79 8.46 -13.16 -3.25
CA THR A 79 7.86 -14.30 -2.54
C THR A 79 8.89 -15.27 -1.93
N HIS A 80 10.19 -15.10 -2.21
CA HIS A 80 11.26 -16.03 -1.81
C HIS A 80 12.19 -15.47 -0.71
N GLY A 81 11.80 -14.41 -0.03
CA GLY A 81 12.60 -13.83 1.05
C GLY A 81 12.70 -14.69 2.31
N ASN A 82 13.81 -14.52 3.04
CA ASN A 82 14.15 -15.33 4.23
C ASN A 82 14.26 -14.48 5.50
N ASN A 83 13.96 -13.18 5.46
CA ASN A 83 13.99 -12.37 6.66
C ASN A 83 12.97 -12.89 7.68
N GLU A 84 13.42 -13.03 8.93
CA GLU A 84 12.54 -13.41 10.02
C GLU A 84 11.45 -12.35 10.21
N ARG A 85 10.26 -12.78 10.61
CA ARG A 85 9.17 -11.87 10.93
C ARG A 85 9.53 -11.04 12.16
N GLU A 86 9.44 -9.73 12.05
CA GLU A 86 9.40 -8.87 13.22
C GLU A 86 8.01 -8.95 13.89
N ASP A 87 7.96 -8.78 15.22
CA ASP A 87 6.71 -8.71 15.97
C ASP A 87 6.58 -7.37 16.72
N HIS A 88 7.38 -6.39 16.32
CA HIS A 88 7.44 -5.08 16.96
C HIS A 88 6.71 -4.02 16.15
N PHE A 89 5.51 -3.66 16.64
CA PHE A 89 4.71 -2.59 16.03
C PHE A 89 5.22 -1.22 16.50
N GLU A 90 5.47 -0.33 15.55
CA GLU A 90 6.01 1.00 15.79
C GLU A 90 5.09 2.10 15.24
N ILE A 91 5.19 3.29 15.85
CA ILE A 91 4.61 4.50 15.28
C ILE A 91 5.32 4.81 13.97
N ASP A 92 4.56 5.09 12.92
CA ASP A 92 5.12 5.49 11.64
C ASP A 92 5.71 6.91 11.73
N PRO A 93 7.03 7.08 11.51
CA PRO A 93 7.67 8.38 11.62
C PRO A 93 7.24 9.38 10.53
N ASP A 94 6.69 8.90 9.41
CA ASP A 94 6.28 9.72 8.27
C ASP A 94 4.85 10.25 8.41
N VAL A 95 4.06 9.73 9.36
CA VAL A 95 2.74 10.27 9.68
C VAL A 95 2.86 11.64 10.34
N LYS A 96 2.27 12.64 9.69
CA LYS A 96 2.15 13.99 10.25
C LYS A 96 0.91 14.08 11.14
N GLY A 97 1.12 14.31 12.44
CA GLY A 97 0.05 14.37 13.41
C GLY A 97 -0.07 13.10 14.25
N THR A 98 -1.29 12.67 14.53
CA THR A 98 -1.53 11.50 15.37
C THR A 98 -1.37 10.21 14.57
N CYS A 99 -0.46 9.36 15.02
CA CYS A 99 -0.38 7.95 14.62
C CYS A 99 -0.74 7.09 15.85
N PRO A 100 -1.47 5.98 15.70
CA PRO A 100 -1.77 5.08 16.82
C PRO A 100 -0.51 4.54 17.48
N ASP A 101 -0.68 4.12 18.72
CA ASP A 101 0.30 3.36 19.49
C ASP A 101 -0.19 1.90 19.59
N TYR A 102 0.72 0.93 19.70
CA TYR A 102 0.34 -0.48 19.81
C TYR A 102 -0.60 -0.76 21.00
N ARG A 103 -0.58 0.10 22.04
CA ARG A 103 -1.46 0.01 23.23
C ARG A 103 -2.91 0.34 22.93
N ASP A 104 -3.20 1.05 21.83
CA ASP A 104 -4.58 1.33 21.43
C ASP A 104 -5.35 0.05 21.09
N TYR A 105 -4.64 -0.98 20.63
CA TYR A 105 -5.19 -2.29 20.32
C TYR A 105 -5.25 -3.22 21.53
N SER A 106 -4.61 -2.88 22.65
CA SER A 106 -4.54 -3.75 23.83
C SER A 106 -5.93 -3.88 24.50
N ASN A 107 -6.40 -5.11 24.68
CA ASN A 107 -7.73 -5.42 25.23
C ASN A 107 -8.91 -4.82 24.45
N SER A 108 -8.73 -4.44 23.20
CA SER A 108 -9.79 -3.90 22.35
C SER A 108 -10.75 -4.96 21.81
N GLY A 109 -10.34 -6.22 21.83
CA GLY A 109 -11.08 -7.30 21.16
C GLY A 109 -10.68 -7.49 19.70
N TYR A 110 -9.82 -6.62 19.13
CA TYR A 110 -9.35 -6.68 17.77
C TYR A 110 -7.85 -7.00 17.68
N ASP A 111 -7.46 -7.70 16.62
CA ASP A 111 -6.06 -7.88 16.25
C ASP A 111 -5.50 -6.62 15.56
N ARG A 112 -4.17 -6.48 15.60
CA ARG A 112 -3.43 -5.57 14.72
C ARG A 112 -3.32 -6.20 13.34
N GLY A 113 -4.31 -5.94 12.49
CA GLY A 113 -4.43 -6.53 11.16
C GLY A 113 -3.63 -5.76 10.12
N HIS A 114 -2.60 -6.37 9.53
CA HIS A 114 -1.84 -5.79 8.43
C HIS A 114 -2.70 -5.60 7.18
N MET A 115 -2.39 -4.53 6.43
CA MET A 115 -2.85 -4.35 5.04
C MET A 115 -1.80 -4.91 4.06
N ALA A 116 -0.57 -4.40 4.05
CA ALA A 116 0.58 -5.04 3.43
C ALA A 116 1.20 -6.03 4.43
N PRO A 117 1.11 -7.36 4.20
CA PRO A 117 1.41 -8.35 5.23
C PRO A 117 2.90 -8.66 5.33
N ALA A 118 3.38 -8.96 6.52
CA ALA A 118 4.77 -9.36 6.75
C ALA A 118 5.21 -10.58 5.91
N GLY A 119 4.27 -11.43 5.50
CA GLY A 119 4.54 -12.57 4.63
C GLY A 119 5.05 -12.18 3.24
N ASP A 120 4.67 -10.99 2.76
CA ASP A 120 5.05 -10.45 1.44
C ASP A 120 6.33 -9.60 1.52
N MET A 121 6.83 -9.27 2.73
CA MET A 121 7.96 -8.37 2.97
C MET A 121 9.26 -9.09 3.36
N LYS A 122 9.30 -10.41 3.27
CA LYS A 122 10.46 -11.24 3.71
C LYS A 122 11.71 -11.06 2.85
N TRP A 123 11.62 -10.43 1.72
CA TRP A 123 12.71 -10.24 0.76
C TRP A 123 13.66 -9.11 1.16
N ASP A 124 13.20 -8.13 1.94
CA ASP A 124 14.00 -6.98 2.37
C ASP A 124 13.78 -6.67 3.85
N PRO A 125 14.84 -6.42 4.66
CA PRO A 125 14.71 -6.13 6.08
C PRO A 125 14.03 -4.78 6.37
N THR A 126 14.16 -3.79 5.48
CA THR A 126 13.48 -2.49 5.61
C THR A 126 12.00 -2.66 5.36
N ALA A 127 11.63 -3.34 4.28
CA ALA A 127 10.23 -3.68 3.98
C ALA A 127 9.58 -4.48 5.13
N MET A 128 10.31 -5.44 5.72
CA MET A 128 9.86 -6.21 6.88
C MET A 128 9.61 -5.31 8.08
N LYS A 129 10.52 -4.38 8.39
CA LYS A 129 10.36 -3.44 9.50
C LYS A 129 9.17 -2.51 9.25
N GLU A 130 9.12 -1.89 8.10
CA GLU A 130 8.12 -0.87 7.76
C GLU A 130 6.70 -1.42 7.72
N CYS A 131 6.48 -2.69 7.34
CA CYS A 131 5.14 -3.26 7.34
C CYS A 131 4.53 -3.35 8.75
N PHE A 132 5.32 -3.24 9.83
CA PHE A 132 4.86 -3.15 11.21
C PHE A 132 4.58 -1.72 11.69
N TYR A 133 4.72 -0.71 10.84
CA TYR A 133 4.24 0.63 11.15
C TYR A 133 2.72 0.66 11.29
N LEU A 134 2.26 1.34 12.35
CA LEU A 134 0.82 1.37 12.70
C LEU A 134 -0.04 2.12 11.67
N SER A 135 0.55 2.86 10.75
CA SER A 135 -0.12 3.40 9.57
C SER A 135 -0.59 2.33 8.57
N ASN A 136 0.02 1.13 8.58
CA ASN A 136 -0.34 -0.04 7.78
C ASN A 136 -1.31 -1.00 8.48
N ILE A 137 -1.83 -0.64 9.67
CA ILE A 137 -2.56 -1.55 10.57
C ILE A 137 -3.99 -1.07 10.78
N CYS A 138 -4.95 -2.01 10.73
CA CYS A 138 -6.35 -1.76 11.08
C CYS A 138 -6.82 -2.70 12.19
N PRO A 139 -7.77 -2.25 13.05
CA PRO A 139 -8.48 -3.15 13.97
C PRO A 139 -9.24 -4.22 13.18
N LYS A 140 -8.85 -5.50 13.32
CA LYS A 140 -9.40 -6.61 12.55
C LYS A 140 -9.86 -7.74 13.46
N ASP A 141 -11.03 -8.32 13.17
CA ASP A 141 -11.49 -9.52 13.85
C ASP A 141 -10.44 -10.63 13.79
N HIS A 142 -10.24 -11.30 14.94
CA HIS A 142 -9.19 -12.32 15.08
C HIS A 142 -9.34 -13.50 14.11
N ASN A 143 -10.58 -13.99 13.92
CA ASN A 143 -10.83 -15.13 13.07
C ASN A 143 -10.75 -14.77 11.58
N LEU A 144 -11.19 -13.55 11.21
CA LEU A 144 -10.96 -13.03 9.87
C LEU A 144 -9.45 -12.90 9.59
N ASN A 145 -8.70 -12.26 10.51
CA ASN A 145 -7.29 -11.99 10.34
C ASN A 145 -6.44 -13.26 10.16
N LYS A 146 -6.73 -14.31 10.94
CA LYS A 146 -6.02 -15.60 10.86
C LYS A 146 -6.62 -16.60 9.87
N GLY A 147 -7.86 -16.38 9.44
CA GLY A 147 -8.58 -17.23 8.52
C GLY A 147 -8.59 -16.68 7.09
N ASP A 148 -9.76 -16.29 6.61
CA ASP A 148 -10.01 -15.98 5.20
C ASP A 148 -9.10 -14.86 4.64
N TRP A 149 -8.75 -13.87 5.46
CA TRP A 149 -7.80 -12.82 5.06
C TRP A 149 -6.40 -13.38 4.83
N ASN A 150 -5.89 -14.21 5.76
CA ASN A 150 -4.60 -14.87 5.61
C ASN A 150 -4.60 -15.88 4.43
N ASP A 151 -5.73 -16.58 4.21
CA ASP A 151 -5.86 -17.51 3.08
C ASP A 151 -5.75 -16.75 1.75
N LEU A 152 -6.36 -15.55 1.65
CA LEU A 152 -6.21 -14.69 0.48
C LEU A 152 -4.77 -14.18 0.31
N GLU A 153 -4.06 -13.84 1.38
CA GLU A 153 -2.65 -13.45 1.33
C GLU A 153 -1.77 -14.61 0.83
N MET A 154 -2.03 -15.84 1.28
CA MET A 154 -1.34 -17.03 0.74
C MET A 154 -1.62 -17.23 -0.75
N LYS A 155 -2.86 -16.96 -1.20
CA LYS A 155 -3.21 -16.99 -2.63
C LYS A 155 -2.49 -15.92 -3.42
N ALA A 156 -2.36 -14.69 -2.90
CA ALA A 156 -1.64 -13.60 -3.55
C ALA A 156 -0.17 -13.99 -3.83
N ARG A 157 0.53 -14.56 -2.85
CA ARG A 157 1.89 -15.09 -3.04
C ARG A 157 1.95 -16.22 -4.07
N HIS A 158 0.96 -17.10 -4.07
CA HIS A 158 0.87 -18.16 -5.10
C HIS A 158 0.69 -17.54 -6.49
N TRP A 159 -0.16 -16.52 -6.65
CA TRP A 159 -0.39 -15.83 -7.92
C TRP A 159 0.84 -15.09 -8.41
N ALA A 160 1.53 -14.33 -7.53
CA ALA A 160 2.78 -13.67 -7.87
C ALA A 160 3.85 -14.68 -8.34
N ASN A 161 3.95 -15.82 -7.66
CA ASN A 161 4.86 -16.91 -8.06
C ASN A 161 4.49 -17.52 -9.42
N LYS A 162 3.19 -17.67 -9.68
CA LYS A 162 2.68 -18.30 -10.91
C LYS A 162 2.74 -17.36 -12.11
N TYR A 163 2.31 -16.11 -11.95
CA TYR A 163 2.13 -15.15 -13.05
C TYR A 163 3.33 -14.20 -13.24
N GLY A 164 4.19 -14.09 -12.26
CA GLY A 164 5.39 -13.23 -12.29
C GLY A 164 5.29 -12.03 -11.36
N ASN A 165 4.17 -11.34 -11.41
CA ASN A 165 3.82 -10.25 -10.49
C ASN A 165 2.30 -10.15 -10.31
N VAL A 166 1.89 -9.46 -9.26
CA VAL A 166 0.50 -9.09 -8.96
C VAL A 166 0.50 -7.70 -8.34
N PHE A 167 -0.31 -6.80 -8.88
CA PHE A 167 -0.58 -5.50 -8.29
C PHE A 167 -1.73 -5.61 -7.29
N ILE A 168 -1.55 -5.07 -6.10
CA ILE A 168 -2.45 -5.28 -4.97
C ILE A 168 -2.84 -3.94 -4.37
N VAL A 169 -4.14 -3.72 -4.18
CA VAL A 169 -4.64 -2.61 -3.35
C VAL A 169 -5.59 -3.18 -2.31
N CYS A 170 -5.44 -2.78 -1.06
CA CYS A 170 -6.34 -3.19 0.01
C CYS A 170 -6.60 -2.07 0.99
N GLY A 171 -7.71 -2.15 1.69
CA GLY A 171 -8.06 -1.13 2.66
C GLY A 171 -9.37 -1.43 3.40
N PRO A 172 -9.73 -0.54 4.34
CA PRO A 172 -10.97 -0.63 5.09
C PRO A 172 -12.17 -0.11 4.29
N ILE A 173 -13.35 -0.62 4.61
CA ILE A 173 -14.65 -0.07 4.26
C ILE A 173 -15.27 0.41 5.57
N MET A 174 -15.65 1.70 5.61
CA MET A 174 -16.07 2.40 6.81
C MET A 174 -17.53 2.80 6.73
N SER A 175 -18.23 2.74 7.87
CA SER A 175 -19.49 3.46 8.04
C SER A 175 -19.25 4.94 8.32
N ASP A 176 -20.34 5.73 8.25
CA ASP A 176 -20.30 7.17 8.54
C ASP A 176 -19.89 7.49 9.99
N HIS A 177 -20.17 6.57 10.93
CA HIS A 177 -19.90 6.70 12.36
C HIS A 177 -19.26 5.41 12.90
N PRO A 178 -17.97 5.16 12.57
CA PRO A 178 -17.30 3.93 13.01
C PRO A 178 -17.12 3.92 14.52
N GLU A 179 -17.15 2.71 15.11
CA GLU A 179 -16.63 2.46 16.45
C GLU A 179 -15.14 2.82 16.49
N THR A 180 -14.65 3.25 17.65
CA THR A 180 -13.22 3.53 17.85
C THR A 180 -12.64 2.76 19.02
N ILE A 181 -11.33 2.48 18.96
CA ILE A 181 -10.59 1.82 20.04
C ILE A 181 -9.42 2.67 20.52
N GLY A 182 -9.00 2.41 21.74
CA GLY A 182 -7.78 2.97 22.32
C GLY A 182 -7.89 4.46 22.67
N LYS A 183 -6.75 5.00 23.06
CA LYS A 183 -6.63 6.42 23.47
C LYS A 183 -6.66 7.39 22.30
N HIS A 184 -6.26 6.90 21.13
CA HIS A 184 -6.15 7.74 19.94
C HIS A 184 -7.34 7.58 18.98
N ASP A 185 -8.49 7.05 19.47
CA ASP A 185 -9.72 6.92 18.70
C ASP A 185 -9.52 6.24 17.33
N VAL A 186 -8.80 5.11 17.33
CA VAL A 186 -8.53 4.35 16.09
C VAL A 186 -9.83 3.75 15.59
N ALA A 187 -10.26 4.13 14.39
CA ALA A 187 -11.52 3.69 13.82
C ALA A 187 -11.51 2.18 13.50
N VAL A 188 -12.64 1.52 13.78
CA VAL A 188 -12.85 0.11 13.51
C VAL A 188 -13.61 -0.03 12.19
N PRO A 189 -13.03 -0.67 11.16
CA PRO A 189 -13.71 -0.90 9.89
C PRO A 189 -14.88 -1.89 10.01
N ASP A 190 -15.95 -1.66 9.22
CA ASP A 190 -17.04 -2.63 9.09
C ASP A 190 -16.66 -3.80 8.18
N ALA A 191 -15.82 -3.52 7.18
CA ALA A 191 -15.34 -4.53 6.24
C ALA A 191 -13.95 -4.13 5.69
N PHE A 192 -13.38 -5.04 4.90
CA PHE A 192 -12.12 -4.82 4.18
C PHE A 192 -12.30 -5.22 2.72
N PHE A 193 -11.68 -4.45 1.83
CA PHE A 193 -11.49 -4.86 0.45
C PHE A 193 -10.04 -5.25 0.17
N LYS A 194 -9.84 -6.12 -0.83
CA LYS A 194 -8.55 -6.37 -1.45
C LYS A 194 -8.77 -6.65 -2.93
N VAL A 195 -8.10 -5.88 -3.78
CA VAL A 195 -8.17 -6.01 -5.24
C VAL A 195 -6.83 -6.42 -5.80
N PHE A 196 -6.86 -7.17 -6.89
CA PHE A 196 -5.70 -7.73 -7.56
C PHE A 196 -5.79 -7.47 -9.05
N LEU A 197 -4.64 -7.13 -9.65
CA LEU A 197 -4.45 -7.06 -11.10
C LEU A 197 -3.21 -7.87 -11.47
N ALA A 198 -3.29 -8.69 -12.51
CA ALA A 198 -2.17 -9.43 -13.06
C ALA A 198 -2.34 -9.69 -14.56
N GLU A 199 -1.23 -9.86 -15.27
CA GLU A 199 -1.25 -10.36 -16.64
C GLU A 199 -1.28 -11.90 -16.63
N ILE A 200 -2.42 -12.50 -16.99
CA ILE A 200 -2.63 -13.95 -17.03
C ILE A 200 -2.81 -14.37 -18.49
N ASN A 201 -1.91 -15.24 -18.99
CA ASN A 201 -1.92 -15.69 -20.39
C ASN A 201 -1.89 -14.53 -21.40
N ARG A 202 -1.13 -13.48 -21.13
CA ARG A 202 -1.00 -12.25 -21.93
C ARG A 202 -2.29 -11.42 -22.00
N GLN A 203 -3.13 -11.53 -21.02
CA GLN A 203 -4.34 -10.73 -20.87
C GLN A 203 -4.40 -10.19 -19.44
N TRP A 204 -4.70 -8.93 -19.30
CA TRP A 204 -4.97 -8.34 -18.00
C TRP A 204 -6.23 -8.94 -17.39
N GLN A 205 -6.16 -9.29 -16.14
CA GLN A 205 -7.26 -9.83 -15.34
C GLN A 205 -7.25 -9.13 -13.99
N ALA A 206 -8.42 -8.67 -13.56
CA ALA A 206 -8.59 -8.16 -12.20
C ALA A 206 -9.62 -9.00 -11.43
N ILE A 207 -9.51 -8.98 -10.12
CA ILE A 207 -10.46 -9.59 -9.20
C ILE A 207 -10.43 -8.87 -7.86
N GLY A 208 -11.59 -8.66 -7.27
CA GLY A 208 -11.73 -8.06 -5.96
C GLY A 208 -12.39 -8.97 -4.95
N PHE A 209 -12.23 -8.64 -3.69
CA PHE A 209 -12.81 -9.35 -2.54
C PHE A 209 -13.29 -8.34 -1.50
N ILE A 210 -14.44 -8.62 -0.88
CA ILE A 210 -14.92 -7.89 0.29
C ILE A 210 -15.20 -8.89 1.41
N PHE A 211 -14.61 -8.61 2.58
CA PHE A 211 -14.80 -9.37 3.81
C PHE A 211 -15.41 -8.47 4.88
N GLU A 212 -16.53 -8.85 5.47
CA GLU A 212 -17.00 -8.19 6.69
C GLU A 212 -15.97 -8.37 7.81
N ASN A 213 -15.78 -7.38 8.67
CA ASN A 213 -14.83 -7.44 9.79
C ASN A 213 -15.36 -8.32 10.92
N LYS A 214 -15.59 -9.58 10.60
CA LYS A 214 -16.04 -10.64 11.50
C LYS A 214 -15.59 -12.00 11.03
N ALA A 215 -15.68 -13.01 11.89
CA ALA A 215 -15.40 -14.38 11.53
C ALA A 215 -16.20 -14.83 10.30
N GLY A 216 -15.50 -15.40 9.30
CA GLY A 216 -16.08 -15.90 8.07
C GLY A 216 -15.96 -17.41 7.96
N HIS A 217 -14.88 -17.88 7.41
CA HIS A 217 -14.55 -19.27 7.10
C HIS A 217 -15.39 -19.86 5.98
N ARG A 218 -15.36 -19.16 4.82
CA ARG A 218 -16.06 -19.55 3.60
C ARG A 218 -15.06 -19.76 2.45
N ASP A 219 -15.50 -20.43 1.40
CA ASP A 219 -14.76 -20.48 0.14
C ASP A 219 -14.52 -19.04 -0.37
N LEU A 220 -13.28 -18.72 -0.75
CA LEU A 220 -12.88 -17.39 -1.21
C LEU A 220 -13.74 -16.87 -2.38
N ARG A 221 -14.28 -17.77 -3.20
CA ARG A 221 -15.22 -17.39 -4.28
C ARG A 221 -16.45 -16.64 -3.79
N THR A 222 -16.88 -16.89 -2.56
CA THR A 222 -18.06 -16.22 -1.98
C THR A 222 -17.83 -14.75 -1.67
N TYR A 223 -16.58 -14.33 -1.61
CA TYR A 223 -16.17 -12.94 -1.34
C TYR A 223 -15.81 -12.17 -2.60
N CYS A 224 -15.76 -12.86 -3.77
CA CYS A 224 -15.39 -12.22 -5.03
C CYS A 224 -16.37 -11.13 -5.43
N LYS A 225 -15.80 -10.04 -5.95
CA LYS A 225 -16.46 -8.85 -6.47
C LYS A 225 -15.78 -8.40 -7.76
N SER A 226 -16.52 -7.70 -8.61
CA SER A 226 -15.90 -6.92 -9.68
C SER A 226 -15.21 -5.69 -9.10
N ILE A 227 -14.30 -5.10 -9.85
CA ILE A 227 -13.63 -3.86 -9.43
C ILE A 227 -14.68 -2.75 -9.34
N ASP A 228 -15.56 -2.58 -10.34
CA ASP A 228 -16.69 -1.63 -10.34
C ASP A 228 -17.55 -1.68 -9.06
N GLU A 229 -17.84 -2.90 -8.55
CA GLU A 229 -18.59 -3.06 -7.30
C GLU A 229 -17.83 -2.51 -6.10
N ILE A 230 -16.50 -2.68 -6.07
CA ILE A 230 -15.66 -2.18 -4.97
C ILE A 230 -15.47 -0.67 -5.10
N GLU A 231 -15.27 -0.15 -6.29
CA GLU A 231 -15.19 1.30 -6.56
C GLU A 231 -16.46 2.04 -6.14
N SER A 232 -17.61 1.49 -6.53
CA SER A 232 -18.91 2.02 -6.11
C SER A 232 -19.08 2.05 -4.59
N THR A 233 -18.48 1.08 -3.89
CA THR A 233 -18.56 0.97 -2.43
C THR A 233 -17.58 1.90 -1.73
N THR A 234 -16.38 2.06 -2.29
CA THR A 234 -15.25 2.73 -1.63
C THR A 234 -15.03 4.17 -2.10
N GLY A 235 -15.51 4.52 -3.31
CA GLY A 235 -15.18 5.78 -3.97
C GLY A 235 -13.70 5.90 -4.34
N ILE A 236 -13.03 4.76 -4.54
CA ILE A 236 -11.66 4.64 -5.01
C ILE A 236 -11.71 4.12 -6.43
N ASP A 237 -10.91 4.69 -7.32
CA ASP A 237 -10.71 4.28 -8.69
C ASP A 237 -9.39 3.48 -8.74
N PHE A 238 -9.49 2.20 -9.10
CA PHE A 238 -8.36 1.27 -9.08
C PHE A 238 -7.73 1.15 -10.47
N PHE A 239 -6.40 1.05 -10.50
CA PHE A 239 -5.61 0.85 -11.71
C PHE A 239 -5.76 1.94 -12.80
N PRO A 240 -5.92 3.24 -12.43
CA PRO A 240 -6.25 4.35 -13.35
C PRO A 240 -5.14 4.68 -14.36
N LYS A 241 -4.09 3.90 -14.42
CA LYS A 241 -2.98 4.00 -15.38
C LYS A 241 -3.04 2.93 -16.47
N LEU A 242 -4.01 2.01 -16.41
CA LEU A 242 -4.29 1.13 -17.53
C LEU A 242 -4.85 1.94 -18.71
N ASP A 243 -4.67 1.44 -19.91
CA ASP A 243 -5.40 1.98 -21.06
C ASP A 243 -6.92 1.81 -20.83
N ASP A 244 -7.71 2.85 -21.10
CA ASP A 244 -9.14 2.93 -20.80
C ASP A 244 -9.93 1.70 -21.28
N ASP A 245 -9.61 1.14 -22.47
CA ASP A 245 -10.27 -0.06 -23.01
C ASP A 245 -9.95 -1.32 -22.18
N ILE A 246 -8.74 -1.40 -21.62
CA ILE A 246 -8.31 -2.50 -20.75
C ILE A 246 -8.95 -2.34 -19.37
N GLU A 247 -8.84 -1.15 -18.80
CA GLU A 247 -9.43 -0.79 -17.51
C GLU A 247 -10.91 -1.15 -17.48
N ASN A 248 -11.72 -0.58 -18.37
CA ASN A 248 -13.15 -0.87 -18.47
C ASN A 248 -13.48 -2.38 -18.61
N THR A 249 -12.60 -3.15 -19.27
CA THR A 249 -12.80 -4.60 -19.44
C THR A 249 -12.55 -5.36 -18.14
N VAL A 250 -11.45 -5.05 -17.41
CA VAL A 250 -11.05 -5.80 -16.21
C VAL A 250 -11.87 -5.42 -14.98
N GLU A 251 -12.46 -4.24 -14.98
CA GLU A 251 -13.27 -3.73 -13.86
C GLU A 251 -14.69 -4.30 -13.82
N THR A 252 -15.31 -4.46 -15.00
CA THR A 252 -16.71 -4.87 -15.14
C THR A 252 -16.94 -6.32 -14.71
N GLN A 253 -15.97 -7.21 -14.90
CA GLN A 253 -16.12 -8.64 -14.65
C GLN A 253 -14.81 -9.31 -14.22
N TYR A 254 -14.95 -10.39 -13.47
CA TYR A 254 -13.81 -11.23 -13.05
C TYR A 254 -13.99 -12.68 -13.47
N ASN A 255 -12.88 -13.40 -13.61
CA ASN A 255 -12.86 -14.81 -13.99
C ASN A 255 -12.14 -15.65 -12.92
N THR A 256 -12.90 -16.25 -12.00
CA THR A 256 -12.36 -17.08 -10.92
C THR A 256 -11.50 -18.24 -11.42
N ASN A 257 -11.83 -18.81 -12.59
CA ASN A 257 -11.05 -19.92 -13.18
C ASN A 257 -9.67 -19.43 -13.66
N ALA A 258 -9.54 -18.22 -14.19
CA ALA A 258 -8.25 -17.65 -14.57
C ALA A 258 -7.34 -17.52 -13.34
N TRP A 259 -7.91 -17.12 -12.20
CA TRP A 259 -7.20 -16.99 -10.92
C TRP A 259 -7.01 -18.35 -10.20
N GLY A 260 -7.61 -19.42 -10.64
CA GLY A 260 -7.50 -20.76 -10.02
C GLY A 260 -8.14 -20.81 -8.63
N LEU A 261 -9.28 -20.19 -8.50
CA LEU A 261 -10.17 -20.25 -7.35
C LEU A 261 -11.19 -21.37 -7.49
#